data_810ae8b565ace8a3f91c235e55ebe97d
#
_entry.id   810ae8b565ace8a3f91c235e55ebe97d
#
_cell.length_a   1.000
_cell.length_b   1.000
_cell.length_c   1.000
_cell.angle_alpha   90.00
_cell.angle_beta   90.00
_cell.angle_gamma   90.00
#
_symmetry.space_group_name_H-M   'P 1'
#
loop_
_entity.id
_entity.type
_entity.pdbx_description
1 polymer ?
#
loop_
_entity_poly.entity_id
_entity_poly.type
_entity_poly.pdbx_seq_one_letter_code
_entity_poly.pdbx_strand_id
1 'polypeptide(L)'
;MLTILKTVILAFVWLVLPILTGCLFGLFPQREYRKRRSAYLIGSLMIWALFYGLARIALDGKWTLTKLTRVFCILLIVLTILSTGVIIYRWNIRALIRIKSRANLFITVIAALLVIAVASGFAANRTDEHTVEQVMTMYMTDSLYEYDAMTGKSRDAMMDYEKEMLDAQQAAPVAAYYAVYVRMSNLHPAKFVRILLPVFLLPFYMAVYAAWAEYLFKHDTKKKWCFQIVVWLLYAVSLIADWSVAFGLYQNCWNGETLFFLGELPLTVLLVLGEKKQLREIEAFGQPYVILYYVVSA
;
A
#
# COMPACT_ATOMS: atom_id res chain seq x y z
N MET A 1 19.77 16.89 -7.20
CA MET A 1 20.06 15.58 -7.82
C MET A 1 19.78 14.41 -6.87
N LEU A 2 20.30 14.37 -5.66
CA LEU A 2 20.10 13.28 -4.70
C LEU A 2 18.62 13.02 -4.34
N THR A 3 17.81 14.05 -4.17
CA THR A 3 16.37 13.94 -3.86
C THR A 3 15.58 13.28 -4.99
N ILE A 4 15.89 13.64 -6.24
CA ILE A 4 15.25 13.05 -7.42
C ILE A 4 15.54 11.55 -7.50
N LEU A 5 16.80 11.16 -7.29
CA LEU A 5 17.21 9.75 -7.29
C LEU A 5 16.44 8.95 -6.21
N LYS A 6 16.32 9.49 -5.01
CA LYS A 6 15.56 8.87 -3.91
C LYS A 6 14.10 8.69 -4.25
N THR A 7 13.46 9.70 -4.86
CA THR A 7 12.06 9.63 -5.29
C THR A 7 11.88 8.58 -6.39
N VAL A 8 12.82 8.46 -7.34
CA VAL A 8 12.79 7.43 -8.39
C VAL A 8 12.91 6.03 -7.80
N ILE A 9 13.80 5.83 -6.81
CA ILE A 9 13.93 4.54 -6.12
C ILE A 9 12.62 4.19 -5.39
N LEU A 10 12.02 5.15 -4.69
CA LEU A 10 10.73 4.94 -4.02
C LEU A 10 9.62 4.59 -5.04
N ALA A 11 9.54 5.32 -6.15
CA ALA A 11 8.58 5.03 -7.21
C ALA A 11 8.79 3.62 -7.80
N PHE A 12 10.04 3.19 -7.98
CA PHE A 12 10.33 1.82 -8.39
C PHE A 12 9.80 0.81 -7.38
N VAL A 13 10.09 0.98 -6.09
CA VAL A 13 9.67 0.05 -5.03
C VAL A 13 8.14 0.00 -4.86
N TRP A 14 7.45 1.12 -5.01
CA TRP A 14 6.00 1.19 -4.81
C TRP A 14 5.17 0.83 -6.05
N LEU A 15 5.68 1.05 -7.25
CA LEU A 15 4.91 0.88 -8.49
C LEU A 15 5.42 -0.26 -9.35
N VAL A 16 6.73 -0.42 -9.47
CA VAL A 16 7.34 -1.42 -10.38
C VAL A 16 7.57 -2.75 -9.66
N LEU A 17 8.17 -2.72 -8.48
CA LEU A 17 8.49 -3.93 -7.72
C LEU A 17 7.24 -4.79 -7.40
N PRO A 18 6.07 -4.23 -7.04
CA PRO A 18 4.86 -5.05 -6.88
C PRO A 18 4.47 -5.80 -8.16
N ILE A 19 4.61 -5.17 -9.34
CA ILE A 19 4.33 -5.86 -10.61
C ILE A 19 5.29 -7.03 -10.82
N LEU A 20 6.59 -6.82 -10.55
CA LEU A 20 7.61 -7.85 -10.66
C LEU A 20 7.35 -9.00 -9.67
N THR A 21 7.06 -8.66 -8.42
CA THR A 21 6.75 -9.64 -7.36
C THR A 21 5.49 -10.43 -7.68
N GLY A 22 4.43 -9.76 -8.13
CA GLY A 22 3.21 -10.44 -8.55
C GLY A 22 3.42 -11.37 -9.74
N CYS A 23 4.32 -11.04 -10.67
CA CYS A 23 4.72 -11.94 -11.74
C CYS A 23 5.49 -13.16 -11.22
N LEU A 24 6.29 -13.01 -10.16
CA LEU A 24 7.00 -14.11 -9.49
C LEU A 24 6.01 -15.12 -8.91
N PHE A 25 5.02 -14.65 -8.13
CA PHE A 25 4.01 -15.49 -7.49
C PHE A 25 2.91 -15.95 -8.44
N GLY A 26 2.73 -15.28 -9.58
CA GLY A 26 1.89 -15.73 -10.70
C GLY A 26 2.45 -16.90 -11.49
N LEU A 27 3.41 -17.65 -10.93
CA LEU A 27 4.01 -18.85 -11.51
C LEU A 27 3.04 -20.04 -11.66
N PHE A 28 1.86 -19.92 -11.09
CA PHE A 28 0.78 -20.88 -11.21
C PHE A 28 -0.06 -20.60 -12.47
N PRO A 29 -0.72 -21.56 -13.09
CA PRO A 29 -0.75 -21.80 -14.55
C PRO A 29 -1.22 -20.65 -15.45
N GLN A 30 -0.48 -20.44 -16.34
CA GLN A 30 -0.15 -19.74 -17.59
C GLN A 30 -1.25 -19.01 -18.37
N ARG A 31 -2.53 -19.16 -18.22
CA ARG A 31 -3.48 -18.59 -19.19
C ARG A 31 -4.20 -17.30 -18.80
N GLU A 32 -4.32 -16.98 -17.51
CA GLU A 32 -5.14 -15.85 -17.05
C GLU A 32 -4.38 -14.68 -16.42
N TYR A 33 -3.13 -14.85 -16.04
CA TYR A 33 -2.28 -13.80 -15.46
C TYR A 33 -1.75 -12.74 -16.44
N ARG A 34 -2.31 -12.69 -17.66
CA ARG A 34 -1.96 -11.64 -18.64
C ARG A 34 -2.37 -10.23 -18.25
N LYS A 35 -3.02 -10.03 -17.10
CA LYS A 35 -3.47 -8.70 -16.67
C LYS A 35 -2.48 -8.11 -15.67
N ARG A 36 -1.72 -7.13 -16.11
CA ARG A 36 -0.73 -6.37 -15.30
C ARG A 36 -1.29 -5.86 -13.96
N ARG A 37 -2.60 -5.54 -13.91
CA ARG A 37 -3.27 -5.09 -12.69
C ARG A 37 -3.31 -6.16 -11.61
N SER A 38 -3.63 -7.39 -11.98
CA SER A 38 -3.65 -8.50 -11.01
C SER A 38 -2.26 -8.76 -10.45
N ALA A 39 -1.20 -8.68 -11.27
CA ALA A 39 0.16 -8.80 -10.80
C ALA A 39 0.53 -7.66 -9.83
N TYR A 40 0.15 -6.41 -10.13
CA TYR A 40 0.40 -5.28 -9.25
C TYR A 40 -0.29 -5.46 -7.88
N LEU A 41 -1.57 -5.82 -7.87
CA LEU A 41 -2.35 -5.99 -6.65
C LEU A 41 -1.80 -7.15 -5.79
N ILE A 42 -1.56 -8.32 -6.40
CA ILE A 42 -1.02 -9.49 -5.70
C ILE A 42 0.38 -9.18 -5.15
N GLY A 43 1.23 -8.55 -5.95
CA GLY A 43 2.57 -8.20 -5.52
C GLY A 43 2.59 -7.16 -4.39
N SER A 44 1.67 -6.20 -4.39
CA SER A 44 1.50 -5.25 -3.28
C SER A 44 1.14 -5.98 -1.99
N LEU A 45 0.13 -6.85 -2.03
CA LEU A 45 -0.27 -7.66 -0.87
C LEU A 45 0.89 -8.54 -0.36
N MET A 46 1.65 -9.15 -1.26
CA MET A 46 2.79 -9.98 -0.88
C MET A 46 3.91 -9.18 -0.19
N ILE A 47 4.22 -7.99 -0.69
CA ILE A 47 5.22 -7.11 -0.06
C ILE A 47 4.73 -6.67 1.33
N TRP A 48 3.46 -6.31 1.48
CA TRP A 48 2.88 -5.93 2.77
C TRP A 48 2.86 -7.11 3.76
N ALA A 49 2.46 -8.30 3.32
CA ALA A 49 2.47 -9.51 4.16
C ALA A 49 3.89 -9.85 4.63
N LEU A 50 4.88 -9.77 3.75
CA LEU A 50 6.28 -9.99 4.09
C LEU A 50 6.80 -8.93 5.07
N PHE A 51 6.44 -7.66 4.85
CA PHE A 51 6.77 -6.59 5.80
C PHE A 51 6.12 -6.84 7.16
N TYR A 52 4.84 -7.20 7.19
CA TYR A 52 4.11 -7.48 8.41
C TYR A 52 4.79 -8.59 9.22
N GLY A 53 5.10 -9.72 8.59
CA GLY A 53 5.82 -10.81 9.25
C GLY A 53 7.18 -10.37 9.81
N LEU A 54 7.93 -9.57 9.03
CA LEU A 54 9.20 -9.01 9.49
C LEU A 54 9.03 -8.02 10.64
N ALA A 55 8.00 -7.18 10.60
CA ALA A 55 7.70 -6.22 11.65
C ALA A 55 7.33 -6.90 12.97
N ARG A 56 6.58 -8.01 12.93
CA ARG A 56 6.28 -8.83 14.13
C ARG A 56 7.56 -9.36 14.75
N ILE A 57 8.44 -9.96 13.97
CA ILE A 57 9.76 -10.43 14.46
C ILE A 57 10.57 -9.28 15.04
N ALA A 58 10.52 -8.10 14.43
CA ALA A 58 11.24 -6.93 14.88
C ALA A 58 10.69 -6.39 16.21
N LEU A 59 9.37 -6.38 16.39
CA LEU A 59 8.70 -5.96 17.62
C LEU A 59 9.02 -6.92 18.77
N ASP A 60 8.87 -8.23 18.55
CA ASP A 60 9.18 -9.25 19.56
C ASP A 60 10.68 -9.23 19.94
N GLY A 61 11.54 -8.96 18.98
CA GLY A 61 12.99 -8.84 19.16
C GLY A 61 13.46 -7.46 19.62
N LYS A 62 12.56 -6.50 19.86
CA LYS A 62 12.88 -5.11 20.23
C LYS A 62 13.93 -4.48 19.31
N TRP A 63 13.72 -4.62 18.00
CA TRP A 63 14.66 -4.07 17.01
C TRP A 63 14.51 -2.54 16.92
N THR A 64 15.61 -1.88 16.56
CA THR A 64 15.55 -0.48 16.16
C THR A 64 14.94 -0.34 14.76
N LEU A 65 14.38 0.83 14.46
CA LEU A 65 13.89 1.16 13.13
C LEU A 65 14.99 0.99 12.05
N THR A 66 16.23 1.38 12.40
CA THR A 66 17.38 1.22 11.50
C THR A 66 17.65 -0.24 11.17
N LYS A 67 17.57 -1.16 12.15
CA LYS A 67 17.77 -2.59 11.93
C LYS A 67 16.67 -3.16 11.05
N LEU A 68 15.42 -2.85 11.37
CA LEU A 68 14.26 -3.26 10.56
C LEU A 68 14.39 -2.77 9.12
N THR A 69 14.78 -1.49 8.93
CA THR A 69 14.98 -0.91 7.60
C THR A 69 16.04 -1.66 6.79
N ARG A 70 17.19 -1.97 7.41
CA ARG A 70 18.27 -2.71 6.72
C ARG A 70 17.81 -4.10 6.26
N VAL A 71 17.15 -4.85 7.15
CA VAL A 71 16.66 -6.20 6.82
C VAL A 71 15.60 -6.13 5.74
N PHE A 72 14.68 -5.17 5.81
CA PHE A 72 13.66 -4.99 4.78
C PHE A 72 14.26 -4.58 3.43
N CYS A 73 15.27 -3.70 3.40
CA CYS A 73 16.00 -3.38 2.16
C CYS A 73 16.63 -4.63 1.52
N ILE A 74 17.25 -5.48 2.31
CA ILE A 74 17.82 -6.74 1.82
C ILE A 74 16.72 -7.62 1.23
N LEU A 75 15.58 -7.75 1.92
CA LEU A 75 14.41 -8.48 1.44
C LEU A 75 13.93 -7.94 0.06
N LEU A 76 13.78 -6.62 -0.08
CA LEU A 76 13.36 -6.00 -1.34
C LEU A 76 14.36 -6.24 -2.46
N ILE A 77 15.67 -6.21 -2.19
CA ILE A 77 16.72 -6.52 -3.16
C ILE A 77 16.62 -7.98 -3.60
N VAL A 78 16.48 -8.91 -2.66
CA VAL A 78 16.32 -10.35 -2.95
C VAL A 78 15.06 -10.57 -3.80
N LEU A 79 13.92 -9.97 -3.43
CA LEU A 79 12.70 -10.05 -4.23
C LEU A 79 12.88 -9.50 -5.64
N THR A 80 13.60 -8.39 -5.78
CA THR A 80 13.89 -7.79 -7.09
C THR A 80 14.72 -8.73 -7.96
N ILE A 81 15.78 -9.32 -7.40
CA ILE A 81 16.65 -10.26 -8.12
C ILE A 81 15.87 -11.50 -8.55
N LEU A 82 15.14 -12.12 -7.62
CA LEU A 82 14.35 -13.32 -7.90
C LEU A 82 13.26 -13.05 -8.93
N SER A 83 12.52 -11.96 -8.79
CA SER A 83 11.46 -11.59 -9.72
C SER A 83 12.01 -11.31 -11.13
N THR A 84 13.12 -10.59 -11.21
CA THR A 84 13.78 -10.29 -12.49
C THR A 84 14.35 -11.57 -13.13
N GLY A 85 14.98 -12.44 -12.35
CA GLY A 85 15.50 -13.72 -12.82
C GLY A 85 14.42 -14.61 -13.44
N VAL A 86 13.25 -14.72 -12.76
CA VAL A 86 12.10 -15.49 -13.26
C VAL A 86 11.52 -14.87 -14.54
N ILE A 87 11.43 -13.55 -14.61
CA ILE A 87 10.92 -12.85 -15.79
C ILE A 87 11.85 -13.06 -16.98
N ILE A 88 13.16 -12.96 -16.79
CA ILE A 88 14.16 -13.21 -17.85
C ILE A 88 14.08 -14.67 -18.32
N TYR A 89 13.98 -15.61 -17.40
CA TYR A 89 13.95 -17.04 -17.73
C TYR A 89 12.67 -17.47 -18.45
N ARG A 90 11.50 -16.95 -18.05
CA ARG A 90 10.19 -17.46 -18.51
C ARG A 90 9.45 -16.55 -19.47
N TRP A 91 9.75 -15.26 -19.52
CA TRP A 91 8.94 -14.28 -20.23
C TRP A 91 9.75 -13.51 -21.25
N ASN A 92 9.23 -13.49 -22.48
CA ASN A 92 9.71 -12.55 -23.48
C ASN A 92 9.33 -11.12 -23.01
N ILE A 93 10.30 -10.34 -22.55
CA ILE A 93 10.16 -8.97 -21.99
C ILE A 93 9.27 -8.08 -22.89
N ARG A 94 9.28 -8.31 -24.20
CA ARG A 94 8.43 -7.58 -25.17
C ARG A 94 6.93 -7.71 -24.89
N ALA A 95 6.48 -8.80 -24.26
CA ALA A 95 5.07 -8.98 -23.89
C ALA A 95 4.66 -8.09 -22.69
N LEU A 96 5.60 -7.77 -21.80
CA LEU A 96 5.38 -6.92 -20.63
C LEU A 96 5.25 -5.43 -20.99
N ILE A 97 6.00 -4.99 -22.01
CA ILE A 97 6.12 -3.57 -22.39
C ILE A 97 5.07 -3.16 -23.43
N ARG A 98 4.35 -4.11 -24.03
CA ARG A 98 3.40 -3.80 -25.12
C ARG A 98 2.23 -2.95 -24.60
N ILE A 99 2.34 -1.63 -24.77
CA ILE A 99 1.25 -0.65 -24.54
C ILE A 99 0.22 -0.85 -25.65
N LYS A 100 -0.93 -1.43 -25.31
CA LYS A 100 -1.91 -1.97 -26.26
C LYS A 100 -2.75 -0.90 -27.00
N SER A 101 -2.75 0.36 -26.58
CA SER A 101 -3.52 1.43 -27.22
C SER A 101 -3.10 2.83 -26.75
N ARG A 102 -3.09 3.79 -27.67
CA ARG A 102 -2.87 5.23 -27.37
C ARG A 102 -3.95 5.78 -26.43
N ALA A 103 -5.19 5.29 -26.53
CA ALA A 103 -6.28 5.67 -25.64
C ALA A 103 -6.00 5.27 -24.18
N ASN A 104 -5.43 4.09 -23.94
CA ASN A 104 -5.07 3.66 -22.59
C ASN A 104 -3.92 4.49 -22.00
N LEU A 105 -2.98 4.95 -22.84
CA LEU A 105 -1.91 5.83 -22.41
C LEU A 105 -2.48 7.18 -21.96
N PHE A 106 -3.35 7.79 -22.75
CA PHE A 106 -3.99 9.07 -22.45
C PHE A 106 -4.75 9.03 -21.13
N ILE A 107 -5.56 8.00 -20.92
CA ILE A 107 -6.31 7.80 -19.67
C ILE A 107 -5.36 7.60 -18.47
N THR A 108 -4.28 6.84 -18.64
CA THR A 108 -3.28 6.64 -17.59
C THR A 108 -2.59 7.96 -17.23
N VAL A 109 -2.29 8.80 -18.21
CA VAL A 109 -1.70 10.13 -17.99
C VAL A 109 -2.68 11.04 -17.26
N ILE A 110 -3.96 11.09 -17.67
CA ILE A 110 -4.98 11.88 -16.96
C ILE A 110 -5.13 11.39 -15.52
N ALA A 111 -5.22 10.08 -15.30
CA ALA A 111 -5.31 9.51 -13.98
C ALA A 111 -4.07 9.87 -13.11
N ALA A 112 -2.88 9.80 -13.67
CA ALA A 112 -1.65 10.20 -12.99
C ALA A 112 -1.64 11.70 -12.65
N LEU A 113 -2.05 12.56 -13.57
CA LEU A 113 -2.17 13.99 -13.32
C LEU A 113 -3.20 14.31 -12.24
N LEU A 114 -4.34 13.60 -12.24
CA LEU A 114 -5.37 13.74 -11.21
C LEU A 114 -4.85 13.30 -9.84
N VAL A 115 -4.13 12.19 -9.77
CA VAL A 115 -3.47 11.73 -8.53
C VAL A 115 -2.48 12.78 -8.02
N ILE A 116 -1.65 13.35 -8.91
CA ILE A 116 -0.67 14.38 -8.53
C ILE A 116 -1.40 15.67 -8.09
N ALA A 117 -2.44 16.10 -8.79
CA ALA A 117 -3.21 17.28 -8.44
C ALA A 117 -3.90 17.12 -7.07
N VAL A 118 -4.52 15.96 -6.82
CA VAL A 118 -5.13 15.63 -5.53
C VAL A 118 -4.06 15.60 -4.44
N ALA A 119 -2.94 14.92 -4.65
CA ALA A 119 -1.86 14.85 -3.67
C ALA A 119 -1.27 16.23 -3.33
N SER A 120 -1.10 17.11 -4.33
CA SER A 120 -0.55 18.47 -4.13
C SER A 120 -1.55 19.43 -3.51
N GLY A 121 -2.84 19.39 -3.92
CA GLY A 121 -3.88 20.30 -3.43
C GLY A 121 -4.30 20.01 -1.99
N PHE A 122 -4.22 18.75 -1.55
CA PHE A 122 -4.65 18.31 -0.21
C PHE A 122 -3.55 18.28 0.84
N ALA A 123 -2.27 18.39 0.45
CA ALA A 123 -1.16 18.40 1.40
C ALA A 123 -1.24 19.55 2.42
N ALA A 124 -1.98 20.62 2.10
CA ALA A 124 -2.04 21.82 2.92
C ALA A 124 -3.09 21.79 4.05
N ASN A 125 -4.19 21.04 3.91
CA ASN A 125 -5.38 21.15 4.78
C ASN A 125 -5.72 19.86 5.55
N ARG A 126 -4.75 19.03 5.90
CA ARG A 126 -5.03 17.71 6.48
C ARG A 126 -4.90 17.71 7.99
N THR A 127 -5.93 17.17 8.63
CA THR A 127 -6.10 17.08 10.09
C THR A 127 -5.55 15.79 10.70
N ASP A 128 -5.21 14.75 9.90
CA ASP A 128 -4.63 13.53 10.45
C ASP A 128 -3.14 13.74 10.77
N GLU A 129 -2.91 14.22 11.98
CA GLU A 129 -1.56 14.40 12.52
C GLU A 129 -1.03 13.10 13.12
N HIS A 130 -1.89 12.20 13.57
CA HIS A 130 -1.52 11.01 14.33
C HIS A 130 -0.55 10.08 13.57
N THR A 131 -0.84 9.73 12.31
CA THR A 131 0.06 8.89 11.51
C THR A 131 1.42 9.58 11.27
N VAL A 132 1.40 10.89 11.03
CA VAL A 132 2.63 11.68 10.83
C VAL A 132 3.46 11.70 12.10
N GLU A 133 2.82 11.90 13.26
CA GLU A 133 3.47 11.92 14.56
C GLU A 133 4.08 10.56 14.92
N GLN A 134 3.36 9.47 14.68
CA GLN A 134 3.88 8.12 14.87
C GLN A 134 5.13 7.86 14.04
N VAL A 135 5.06 8.16 12.74
CA VAL A 135 6.21 8.00 11.83
C VAL A 135 7.37 8.88 12.26
N MET A 136 7.09 10.12 12.70
CA MET A 136 8.09 11.08 13.18
C MET A 136 8.77 10.57 14.45
N THR A 137 7.99 10.10 15.42
CA THR A 137 8.49 9.59 16.71
C THR A 137 9.39 8.39 16.47
N MET A 138 8.96 7.39 15.71
CA MET A 138 9.79 6.23 15.37
C MET A 138 11.08 6.63 14.62
N TYR A 139 10.99 7.61 13.71
CA TYR A 139 12.15 8.09 12.96
C TYR A 139 13.17 8.80 13.85
N MET A 140 12.70 9.63 14.80
CA MET A 140 13.56 10.43 15.69
C MET A 140 14.19 9.58 16.80
N THR A 141 13.42 8.65 17.38
CA THR A 141 13.87 7.80 18.49
C THR A 141 14.62 6.54 18.05
N ASP A 142 14.58 6.24 16.73
CA ASP A 142 15.09 4.98 16.17
C ASP A 142 14.49 3.73 16.82
N SER A 143 13.24 3.81 17.33
CA SER A 143 12.54 2.74 18.03
C SER A 143 11.22 2.37 17.32
N LEU A 144 10.64 1.23 17.68
CA LEU A 144 9.38 0.76 17.13
C LEU A 144 8.32 0.74 18.24
N TYR A 145 7.42 1.75 18.25
CA TYR A 145 6.31 1.86 19.22
C TYR A 145 6.74 1.78 20.70
N GLU A 146 7.89 2.33 21.03
CA GLU A 146 8.36 2.44 22.44
C GLU A 146 7.89 3.74 23.09
N TYR A 147 7.50 4.72 22.28
CA TYR A 147 7.07 6.02 22.72
C TYR A 147 5.69 6.35 22.16
N ASP A 148 4.85 6.96 22.99
CA ASP A 148 3.60 7.54 22.53
C ASP A 148 3.87 8.72 21.59
N ALA A 149 3.18 8.75 20.47
CA ALA A 149 3.43 9.75 19.43
C ALA A 149 2.98 11.16 19.83
N MET A 150 1.94 11.27 20.67
CA MET A 150 1.36 12.56 21.05
C MET A 150 2.02 13.12 22.30
N THR A 151 2.29 12.29 23.28
CA THR A 151 2.83 12.74 24.58
C THR A 151 4.34 12.61 24.70
N GLY A 152 4.98 11.82 23.83
CA GLY A 152 6.40 11.49 23.88
C GLY A 152 6.81 10.63 25.08
N LYS A 153 5.85 10.13 25.86
CA LYS A 153 6.13 9.26 27.01
C LYS A 153 6.69 7.92 26.55
N SER A 154 7.67 7.40 27.28
CA SER A 154 8.12 6.02 27.09
C SER A 154 7.06 5.02 27.59
N ARG A 155 7.03 3.82 27.05
CA ARG A 155 6.08 2.76 27.41
C ARG A 155 6.02 2.50 28.91
N ASP A 156 7.17 2.57 29.61
CA ASP A 156 7.23 2.36 31.05
C ASP A 156 6.53 3.46 31.86
N ALA A 157 6.45 4.67 31.31
CA ALA A 157 5.81 5.83 31.92
C ALA A 157 4.33 6.03 31.50
N MET A 158 3.78 5.14 30.65
CA MET A 158 2.41 5.19 30.18
C MET A 158 1.45 4.58 31.17
N MET A 159 0.20 5.08 31.18
CA MET A 159 -0.92 4.44 31.86
C MET A 159 -1.37 3.19 31.07
N ASP A 160 -2.11 2.31 31.72
CA ASP A 160 -2.48 1.01 31.12
C ASP A 160 -3.31 1.18 29.84
N TYR A 161 -4.23 2.14 29.76
CA TYR A 161 -4.99 2.43 28.56
C TYR A 161 -4.10 2.97 27.41
N GLU A 162 -3.06 3.76 27.71
CA GLU A 162 -2.10 4.27 26.73
C GLU A 162 -1.28 3.10 26.15
N LYS A 163 -0.90 2.13 27.00
CA LYS A 163 -0.23 0.89 26.57
C LYS A 163 -1.11 0.03 25.68
N GLU A 164 -2.39 -0.12 26.02
CA GLU A 164 -3.36 -0.88 25.23
C GLU A 164 -3.54 -0.27 23.84
N MET A 165 -3.64 1.08 23.75
CA MET A 165 -3.68 1.77 22.45
C MET A 165 -2.39 1.53 21.64
N LEU A 166 -1.22 1.57 22.28
CA LEU A 166 0.05 1.33 21.62
C LEU A 166 0.16 -0.14 21.13
N ASP A 167 -0.33 -1.09 21.92
CA ASP A 167 -0.37 -2.50 21.56
C ASP A 167 -1.31 -2.76 20.36
N ALA A 168 -2.45 -2.07 20.30
CA ALA A 168 -3.33 -2.11 19.14
C ALA A 168 -2.64 -1.57 17.87
N GLN A 169 -1.86 -0.50 17.99
CA GLN A 169 -1.07 0.05 16.88
C GLN A 169 0.07 -0.89 16.46
N GLN A 170 0.68 -1.61 17.39
CA GLN A 170 1.67 -2.65 17.09
C GLN A 170 1.04 -3.85 16.36
N ALA A 171 -0.22 -4.15 16.63
CA ALA A 171 -0.94 -5.23 15.94
C ALA A 171 -1.05 -4.96 14.44
N ALA A 172 -1.16 -3.70 14.01
CA ALA A 172 -1.14 -3.28 12.61
C ALA A 172 -0.01 -2.27 12.35
N PRO A 173 1.22 -2.69 12.10
CA PRO A 173 2.38 -1.82 12.05
C PRO A 173 2.46 -1.00 10.74
N VAL A 174 1.35 -0.35 10.34
CA VAL A 174 1.27 0.48 9.12
C VAL A 174 2.20 1.68 9.23
N ALA A 175 2.21 2.35 10.38
CA ALA A 175 3.10 3.50 10.60
C ALA A 175 4.59 3.09 10.56
N ALA A 176 4.93 1.88 11.07
CA ALA A 176 6.30 1.34 10.96
C ALA A 176 6.68 1.07 9.50
N TYR A 177 5.73 0.61 8.66
CA TYR A 177 5.94 0.47 7.23
C TYR A 177 6.35 1.79 6.59
N TYR A 178 5.64 2.87 6.90
CA TYR A 178 5.96 4.20 6.39
C TYR A 178 7.29 4.73 6.96
N ALA A 179 7.54 4.52 8.25
CA ALA A 179 8.78 4.94 8.91
C ALA A 179 10.02 4.31 8.26
N VAL A 180 9.93 3.03 7.85
CA VAL A 180 11.00 2.36 7.11
C VAL A 180 11.31 3.07 5.79
N TYR A 181 10.31 3.48 5.02
CA TYR A 181 10.54 4.21 3.76
C TYR A 181 11.07 5.63 4.01
N VAL A 182 10.63 6.30 5.07
CA VAL A 182 11.20 7.58 5.51
C VAL A 182 12.69 7.39 5.82
N ARG A 183 13.05 6.34 6.57
CA ARG A 183 14.45 6.04 6.92
C ARG A 183 15.29 5.70 5.68
N MET A 184 14.76 4.90 4.75
CA MET A 184 15.41 4.58 3.47
C MET A 184 15.71 5.82 2.63
N SER A 185 14.73 6.72 2.53
CA SER A 185 14.82 7.91 1.68
C SER A 185 15.49 9.09 2.37
N ASN A 186 15.54 9.07 3.70
CA ASN A 186 15.96 10.22 4.52
C ASN A 186 15.18 11.51 4.13
N LEU A 187 13.87 11.34 3.86
CA LEU A 187 12.94 12.44 3.63
C LEU A 187 12.29 12.83 4.95
N HIS A 188 11.82 14.07 5.02
CA HIS A 188 11.07 14.53 6.19
C HIS A 188 9.75 13.72 6.31
N PRO A 189 9.41 13.11 7.49
CA PRO A 189 8.26 12.28 7.67
C PRO A 189 6.95 12.89 7.16
N ALA A 190 6.67 14.15 7.53
CA ALA A 190 5.46 14.83 7.09
C ALA A 190 5.39 15.00 5.56
N LYS A 191 6.51 15.29 4.88
CA LYS A 191 6.56 15.36 3.42
C LYS A 191 6.32 14.00 2.78
N PHE A 192 6.88 12.94 3.36
CA PHE A 192 6.68 11.59 2.86
C PHE A 192 5.20 11.19 2.99
N VAL A 193 4.62 11.28 4.19
CA VAL A 193 3.25 10.85 4.48
C VAL A 193 2.22 11.70 3.72
N ARG A 194 2.35 13.02 3.76
CA ARG A 194 1.32 13.92 3.20
C ARG A 194 1.40 14.11 1.68
N ILE A 195 2.58 13.94 1.07
CA ILE A 195 2.78 14.23 -0.37
C ILE A 195 3.04 12.94 -1.14
N LEU A 196 4.02 12.13 -0.72
CA LEU A 196 4.44 10.98 -1.50
C LEU A 196 3.53 9.76 -1.34
N LEU A 197 3.06 9.47 -0.12
CA LEU A 197 2.17 8.32 0.10
C LEU A 197 0.90 8.37 -0.74
N PRO A 198 0.16 9.49 -0.84
CA PRO A 198 -0.99 9.57 -1.74
C PRO A 198 -0.64 9.24 -3.19
N VAL A 199 0.51 9.71 -3.68
CA VAL A 199 0.97 9.41 -5.06
C VAL A 199 1.17 7.90 -5.27
N PHE A 200 1.56 7.16 -4.23
CA PHE A 200 1.78 5.72 -4.32
C PHE A 200 0.54 4.90 -4.00
N LEU A 201 -0.27 5.32 -3.02
CA LEU A 201 -1.44 4.57 -2.57
C LEU A 201 -2.66 4.77 -3.49
N LEU A 202 -2.89 5.97 -4.02
CA LEU A 202 -4.02 6.21 -4.92
C LEU A 202 -4.01 5.29 -6.15
N PRO A 203 -2.88 5.02 -6.83
CA PRO A 203 -2.83 4.01 -7.89
C PRO A 203 -3.23 2.61 -7.44
N PHE A 204 -2.93 2.23 -6.19
CA PHE A 204 -3.35 0.95 -5.63
C PHE A 204 -4.89 0.90 -5.52
N TYR A 205 -5.53 1.88 -4.90
CA TYR A 205 -6.99 1.96 -4.84
C TYR A 205 -7.62 1.98 -6.24
N MET A 206 -7.06 2.77 -7.18
CA MET A 206 -7.50 2.79 -8.57
C MET A 206 -7.45 1.40 -9.21
N ALA A 207 -6.39 0.64 -8.95
CA ALA A 207 -6.24 -0.69 -9.48
C ALA A 207 -7.27 -1.67 -8.87
N VAL A 208 -7.57 -1.55 -7.57
CA VAL A 208 -8.61 -2.36 -6.88
C VAL A 208 -9.98 -2.14 -7.54
N TYR A 209 -10.43 -0.89 -7.65
CA TYR A 209 -11.75 -0.59 -8.24
C TYR A 209 -11.80 -0.87 -9.75
N ALA A 210 -10.69 -0.75 -10.44
CA ALA A 210 -10.62 -1.17 -11.84
C ALA A 210 -10.72 -2.70 -11.98
N ALA A 211 -10.22 -3.47 -11.01
CA ALA A 211 -10.41 -4.92 -10.98
C ALA A 211 -11.86 -5.29 -10.68
N TRP A 212 -12.52 -4.59 -9.77
CA TRP A 212 -13.96 -4.71 -9.52
C TRP A 212 -14.80 -4.41 -10.77
N ALA A 213 -14.52 -3.30 -11.46
CA ALA A 213 -15.20 -2.97 -12.71
C ALA A 213 -15.05 -4.08 -13.76
N GLU A 214 -13.89 -4.72 -13.81
CA GLU A 214 -13.62 -5.82 -14.72
C GLU A 214 -14.38 -7.09 -14.34
N TYR A 215 -14.50 -7.38 -13.06
CA TYR A 215 -15.28 -8.51 -12.54
C TYR A 215 -16.79 -8.34 -12.83
N LEU A 216 -17.33 -7.14 -12.49
CA LEU A 216 -18.78 -6.88 -12.60
C LEU A 216 -19.25 -6.78 -14.06
N PHE A 217 -18.48 -6.09 -14.92
CA PHE A 217 -18.96 -5.73 -16.27
C PHE A 217 -18.22 -6.45 -17.41
N LYS A 218 -17.42 -7.43 -17.12
CA LYS A 218 -16.69 -8.35 -18.03
C LYS A 218 -16.35 -7.76 -19.42
N HIS A 219 -17.31 -7.67 -20.34
CA HIS A 219 -17.13 -7.25 -21.75
C HIS A 219 -17.57 -5.80 -22.02
N ASP A 220 -18.35 -5.18 -21.15
CA ASP A 220 -18.90 -3.85 -21.38
C ASP A 220 -17.92 -2.75 -20.92
N THR A 221 -17.15 -2.24 -21.86
CA THR A 221 -16.15 -1.19 -21.62
C THR A 221 -16.79 0.11 -21.14
N LYS A 222 -18.01 0.46 -21.61
CA LYS A 222 -18.68 1.71 -21.22
C LYS A 222 -19.10 1.65 -19.75
N LYS A 223 -19.70 0.54 -19.31
CA LYS A 223 -20.08 0.35 -17.89
C LYS A 223 -18.89 0.32 -16.98
N LYS A 224 -17.76 -0.29 -17.38
CA LYS A 224 -16.50 -0.24 -16.60
C LYS A 224 -16.05 1.20 -16.34
N TRP A 225 -16.06 2.04 -17.37
CA TRP A 225 -15.67 3.43 -17.23
C TRP A 225 -16.66 4.22 -16.37
N CYS A 226 -17.95 4.03 -16.62
CA CYS A 226 -18.99 4.68 -15.81
C CYS A 226 -18.83 4.33 -14.32
N PHE A 227 -18.67 3.06 -14.00
CA PHE A 227 -18.44 2.59 -12.63
C PHE A 227 -17.19 3.26 -12.00
N GLN A 228 -16.07 3.28 -12.70
CA GLN A 228 -14.85 3.91 -12.18
C GLN A 228 -15.05 5.40 -11.94
N ILE A 229 -15.65 6.11 -12.88
CA ILE A 229 -15.92 7.55 -12.73
C ILE A 229 -16.84 7.81 -11.52
N VAL A 230 -17.91 7.03 -11.37
CA VAL A 230 -18.83 7.16 -10.23
C VAL A 230 -18.12 6.92 -8.92
N VAL A 231 -17.31 5.88 -8.81
CA VAL A 231 -16.51 5.60 -7.59
C VAL A 231 -15.55 6.76 -7.28
N TRP A 232 -14.87 7.28 -8.29
CA TRP A 232 -13.95 8.42 -8.10
C TRP A 232 -14.67 9.69 -7.68
N LEU A 233 -15.83 9.98 -8.27
CA LEU A 233 -16.65 11.12 -7.88
C LEU A 233 -17.19 10.95 -6.45
N LEU A 234 -17.62 9.76 -6.08
CA LEU A 234 -18.08 9.44 -4.71
C LEU A 234 -16.99 9.75 -3.68
N TYR A 235 -15.76 9.31 -3.94
CA TYR A 235 -14.63 9.65 -3.05
C TYR A 235 -14.24 11.12 -3.10
N ALA A 236 -14.50 11.81 -4.21
CA ALA A 236 -14.27 13.25 -4.31
C ALA A 236 -15.28 14.08 -3.51
N VAL A 237 -16.49 13.56 -3.26
CA VAL A 237 -17.49 14.25 -2.42
C VAL A 237 -17.00 14.46 -1.00
N SER A 238 -16.15 13.57 -0.48
CA SER A 238 -15.52 13.74 0.84
C SER A 238 -14.67 15.02 0.97
N LEU A 239 -14.29 15.62 -0.15
CA LEU A 239 -13.56 16.89 -0.18
C LEU A 239 -14.44 18.08 0.22
N ILE A 240 -15.76 17.91 0.16
CA ILE A 240 -16.76 18.96 0.40
C ILE A 240 -17.47 18.76 1.74
N ALA A 241 -17.50 17.54 2.25
CA ALA A 241 -18.24 17.21 3.46
C ALA A 241 -17.55 16.09 4.27
N ASP A 242 -17.27 16.34 5.53
CA ASP A 242 -16.68 15.36 6.50
C ASP A 242 -17.73 14.34 6.97
N TRP A 243 -18.33 13.59 6.03
CA TRP A 243 -19.48 12.74 6.36
C TRP A 243 -19.11 11.36 6.91
N SER A 244 -17.98 10.83 6.57
CA SER A 244 -17.46 9.60 7.19
C SER A 244 -16.06 9.23 6.71
N VAL A 245 -15.35 8.44 7.51
CA VAL A 245 -14.06 7.82 7.16
C VAL A 245 -14.12 7.03 5.85
N ALA A 246 -15.29 6.41 5.55
CA ALA A 246 -15.51 5.64 4.33
C ALA A 246 -15.36 6.47 3.04
N PHE A 247 -15.65 7.76 3.09
CA PHE A 247 -15.51 8.67 1.95
C PHE A 247 -14.18 9.45 1.97
N GLY A 248 -13.41 9.34 3.05
CA GLY A 248 -12.15 10.08 3.25
C GLY A 248 -10.94 9.59 2.44
N LEU A 249 -11.14 8.82 1.35
CA LEU A 249 -10.02 8.25 0.58
C LEU A 249 -8.98 9.29 0.16
N TYR A 250 -9.41 10.44 -0.30
CA TYR A 250 -8.47 11.48 -0.73
C TYR A 250 -7.84 12.26 0.41
N GLN A 251 -8.52 12.37 1.55
CA GLN A 251 -8.03 13.09 2.71
C GLN A 251 -7.09 12.24 3.57
N ASN A 252 -7.41 10.92 3.71
CA ASN A 252 -6.76 10.02 4.66
C ASN A 252 -6.31 8.70 4.00
N CYS A 253 -5.89 8.72 2.74
CA CYS A 253 -5.52 7.50 2.01
C CYS A 253 -4.38 6.70 2.65
N TRP A 254 -3.59 7.30 3.53
CA TRP A 254 -2.51 6.65 4.29
C TRP A 254 -2.96 6.10 5.65
N ASN A 255 -4.17 6.42 6.11
CA ASN A 255 -4.68 5.87 7.35
C ASN A 255 -4.91 4.36 7.19
N GLY A 256 -4.53 3.58 8.23
CA GLY A 256 -4.66 2.13 8.23
C GLY A 256 -6.11 1.66 8.03
N GLU A 257 -7.09 2.34 8.64
CA GLU A 257 -8.51 2.05 8.44
C GLU A 257 -8.95 2.26 7.00
N THR A 258 -8.57 3.39 6.39
CA THR A 258 -8.87 3.68 4.99
C THR A 258 -8.23 2.66 4.07
N LEU A 259 -6.97 2.29 4.33
CA LEU A 259 -6.26 1.29 3.56
C LEU A 259 -6.97 -0.06 3.63
N PHE A 260 -7.43 -0.45 4.80
CA PHE A 260 -8.17 -1.69 4.99
C PHE A 260 -9.54 -1.64 4.31
N PHE A 261 -10.42 -0.72 4.71
CA PHE A 261 -11.82 -0.71 4.23
C PHE A 261 -11.97 -0.41 2.74
N LEU A 262 -11.15 0.47 2.20
CA LEU A 262 -11.28 0.92 0.80
C LEU A 262 -10.28 0.24 -0.15
N GLY A 263 -9.28 -0.44 0.38
CA GLY A 263 -8.25 -1.13 -0.40
C GLY A 263 -8.24 -2.63 -0.21
N GLU A 264 -7.81 -3.09 0.96
CA GLU A 264 -7.56 -4.51 1.20
C GLU A 264 -8.83 -5.35 1.28
N LEU A 265 -9.85 -4.90 2.01
CA LEU A 265 -11.12 -5.61 2.13
C LEU A 265 -11.84 -5.79 0.77
N PRO A 266 -12.02 -4.74 -0.05
CA PRO A 266 -12.58 -4.93 -1.39
C PRO A 266 -11.75 -5.87 -2.26
N LEU A 267 -10.42 -5.81 -2.16
CA LEU A 267 -9.55 -6.70 -2.90
C LEU A 267 -9.71 -8.15 -2.44
N THR A 268 -9.75 -8.39 -1.14
CA THR A 268 -9.98 -9.71 -0.54
C THR A 268 -11.31 -10.31 -0.99
N VAL A 269 -12.40 -9.52 -0.91
CA VAL A 269 -13.72 -9.96 -1.38
C VAL A 269 -13.69 -10.31 -2.87
N LEU A 270 -13.00 -9.49 -3.69
CA LEU A 270 -12.84 -9.77 -5.12
C LEU A 270 -12.08 -11.08 -5.37
N LEU A 271 -11.05 -11.36 -4.59
CA LEU A 271 -10.28 -12.60 -4.69
C LEU A 271 -11.13 -13.81 -4.32
N VAL A 272 -11.94 -13.71 -3.27
CA VAL A 272 -12.89 -14.78 -2.86
C VAL A 272 -13.94 -15.03 -3.90
N LEU A 273 -14.58 -13.97 -4.42
CA LEU A 273 -15.64 -14.08 -5.44
C LEU A 273 -15.12 -14.53 -6.80
N GLY A 274 -13.84 -14.32 -7.06
CA GLY A 274 -13.23 -14.67 -8.35
C GLY A 274 -13.09 -16.16 -8.64
N GLU A 275 -13.55 -17.04 -7.76
CA GLU A 275 -13.62 -18.52 -7.88
C GLU A 275 -12.34 -19.23 -8.35
N LYS A 276 -11.19 -18.59 -8.29
CA LYS A 276 -9.95 -19.21 -8.76
C LYS A 276 -9.27 -19.94 -7.62
N LYS A 277 -9.42 -21.26 -7.61
CA LYS A 277 -8.84 -22.20 -6.64
C LYS A 277 -7.39 -21.89 -6.23
N GLN A 278 -6.61 -21.29 -7.13
CA GLN A 278 -5.22 -20.90 -6.93
C GLN A 278 -5.03 -19.60 -6.14
N LEU A 279 -5.97 -18.67 -6.23
CA LEU A 279 -5.94 -17.46 -5.42
C LEU A 279 -6.31 -17.76 -3.98
N ARG A 280 -7.16 -18.76 -3.71
CA ARG A 280 -7.47 -19.22 -2.34
C ARG A 280 -6.24 -19.72 -1.59
N GLU A 281 -5.27 -20.31 -2.26
CA GLU A 281 -4.03 -20.77 -1.62
C GLU A 281 -3.11 -19.59 -1.24
N ILE A 282 -3.06 -18.54 -2.07
CA ILE A 282 -2.33 -17.31 -1.76
C ILE A 282 -3.05 -16.50 -0.67
N GLU A 283 -4.37 -16.52 -0.69
CA GLU A 283 -5.25 -15.94 0.31
C GLU A 283 -5.02 -16.54 1.71
N ALA A 284 -4.88 -17.85 1.80
CA ALA A 284 -4.57 -18.53 3.05
C ALA A 284 -3.24 -18.07 3.68
N PHE A 285 -2.30 -17.55 2.89
CA PHE A 285 -1.04 -17.00 3.38
C PHE A 285 -1.11 -15.53 3.81
N GLY A 286 -1.99 -14.73 3.20
CA GLY A 286 -2.09 -13.28 3.48
C GLY A 286 -3.21 -12.88 4.45
N GLN A 287 -4.32 -13.65 4.49
CA GLN A 287 -5.52 -13.31 5.26
C GLN A 287 -5.43 -13.38 6.79
N PRO A 288 -4.66 -14.30 7.41
CA PRO A 288 -4.67 -14.36 8.89
C PRO A 288 -4.30 -13.03 9.53
N TYR A 289 -3.57 -12.19 8.82
CA TYR A 289 -3.00 -10.97 9.37
C TYR A 289 -3.94 -9.76 9.27
N VAL A 290 -4.76 -9.68 8.22
CA VAL A 290 -5.73 -8.60 8.02
C VAL A 290 -6.97 -8.82 8.90
N ILE A 291 -7.45 -10.06 9.00
CA ILE A 291 -8.58 -10.44 9.87
C ILE A 291 -8.18 -10.33 11.34
N LEU A 292 -6.96 -10.73 11.71
CA LEU A 292 -6.48 -10.66 13.09
C LEU A 292 -6.43 -9.21 13.60
N TYR A 293 -6.10 -8.26 12.74
CA TYR A 293 -6.09 -6.84 13.09
C TYR A 293 -7.45 -6.35 13.59
N TYR A 294 -8.54 -6.73 12.90
CA TYR A 294 -9.88 -6.29 13.27
C TYR A 294 -10.51 -7.06 14.42
N VAL A 295 -10.16 -8.33 14.59
CA VAL A 295 -10.65 -9.13 15.74
C VAL A 295 -9.98 -8.70 17.04
N VAL A 296 -8.76 -8.16 16.97
CA VAL A 296 -8.00 -7.69 18.16
C VAL A 296 -8.26 -6.21 18.45
N SER A 297 -8.70 -5.41 17.45
CA SER A 297 -8.97 -3.96 17.61
C SER A 297 -10.45 -3.63 17.82
N ALA A 298 -11.36 -4.62 17.76
CA ALA A 298 -12.78 -4.50 18.12
C ALA A 298 -13.01 -4.93 19.56
#